data_226b9d15f43549ec37426ebaa2de6b84
#
_entry.id   226b9d15f43549ec37426ebaa2de6b84
#
_cell.length_a   1.000
_cell.length_b   1.000
_cell.length_c   1.000
_cell.angle_alpha   90.00
_cell.angle_beta   90.00
_cell.angle_gamma   90.00
#
_symmetry.space_group_name_H-M   'P 1'
#
loop_
_entity.id
_entity.type
_entity.pdbx_description
1 polymer ?
#
loop_
_entity_poly.entity_id
_entity_poly.type
_entity_poly.pdbx_seq_one_letter_code
_entity_poly.pdbx_strand_id
1 'polypeptide(L)'
;ALLALDGMLGSHMGPRSPNTVFGYLYRRVGDLFGFHGPAQVRGGMGALARAMVASCEAAGVEVRAGAAVSSIDTEAGRTTGVTLVSGEQLHAGLVVSNVDPVTTFEKLVGYRNIETGVVRNVSKIRCKSGTAKLHLALDSLPAFTGLPADLAGHRLVIAPDMDYAERAFNAVKYSEYSQAPVMDISLPTVNDPDLAPAGQHVLSAIVQFAPYQPEGGWDTHRDTFIGILLDLLERHAPGLRQQVVAAELLTPQDLEHEFGMKGGHWHHGELSLDQVMMMRPFHGANQYGTPVDGLYLCGAGSHPGGGVMGLAGLNAAREIIKRGGAA
;
A
#
# COMPACT_ATOMS: atom_id res chain seq x y z
N ALA A 1 20.08 -5.58 -10.37
CA ALA A 1 18.82 -6.07 -9.80
C ALA A 1 18.23 -5.10 -8.77
N LEU A 2 18.99 -4.65 -7.76
CA LEU A 2 18.49 -3.81 -6.64
C LEU A 2 17.79 -2.52 -7.13
N LEU A 3 18.42 -1.75 -8.02
CA LEU A 3 17.81 -0.53 -8.59
C LEU A 3 16.53 -0.83 -9.38
N ALA A 4 16.51 -1.95 -10.09
CA ALA A 4 15.32 -2.38 -10.82
C ALA A 4 14.19 -2.77 -9.86
N LEU A 5 14.52 -3.44 -8.73
CA LEU A 5 13.54 -3.74 -7.69
C LEU A 5 12.91 -2.47 -7.14
N ASP A 6 13.71 -1.46 -6.81
CA ASP A 6 13.18 -0.19 -6.31
C ASP A 6 12.23 0.49 -7.32
N GLY A 7 12.46 0.31 -8.62
CA GLY A 7 11.58 0.83 -9.66
C GLY A 7 10.26 0.09 -9.83
N MET A 8 10.20 -1.20 -9.46
CA MET A 8 9.01 -2.04 -9.69
C MET A 8 8.26 -2.44 -8.41
N LEU A 9 8.87 -2.23 -7.23
CA LEU A 9 8.30 -2.68 -5.96
C LEU A 9 6.92 -2.07 -5.71
N GLY A 10 5.93 -2.93 -5.47
CA GLY A 10 4.55 -2.53 -5.26
C GLY A 10 3.78 -2.21 -6.53
N SER A 11 4.35 -2.45 -7.70
CA SER A 11 3.74 -2.20 -9.00
C SER A 11 3.49 -3.49 -9.77
N HIS A 12 2.53 -3.46 -10.68
CA HIS A 12 2.33 -4.53 -11.66
C HIS A 12 3.21 -4.28 -12.91
N MET A 13 4.52 -4.18 -12.67
CA MET A 13 5.54 -3.91 -13.70
C MET A 13 6.77 -4.76 -13.45
N GLY A 14 7.35 -5.30 -14.51
CA GLY A 14 8.66 -5.95 -14.46
C GLY A 14 9.79 -4.94 -14.67
N PRO A 15 11.06 -5.34 -14.50
CA PRO A 15 12.21 -4.45 -14.62
C PRO A 15 12.37 -3.82 -16.02
N ARG A 16 11.83 -4.45 -17.05
CA ARG A 16 11.86 -3.96 -18.44
C ARG A 16 10.58 -3.28 -18.87
N SER A 17 9.60 -3.11 -17.97
CA SER A 17 8.36 -2.42 -18.28
C SER A 17 8.57 -0.92 -18.43
N PRO A 18 7.81 -0.23 -19.30
CA PRO A 18 7.77 1.24 -19.29
C PRO A 18 7.44 1.76 -17.89
N ASN A 19 7.98 2.94 -17.53
CA ASN A 19 7.78 3.64 -16.26
C ASN A 19 8.56 3.12 -15.03
N THR A 20 9.30 2.01 -15.10
CA THR A 20 10.11 1.53 -13.97
C THR A 20 11.16 2.54 -13.52
N VAL A 21 11.77 3.28 -14.47
CA VAL A 21 12.71 4.36 -14.13
C VAL A 21 12.01 5.48 -13.36
N PHE A 22 10.77 5.82 -13.72
CA PHE A 22 9.98 6.79 -12.95
C PHE A 22 9.70 6.28 -11.54
N GLY A 23 9.30 5.02 -11.37
CA GLY A 23 9.09 4.38 -10.07
C GLY A 23 10.34 4.43 -9.18
N TYR A 24 11.51 4.19 -9.77
CA TYR A 24 12.79 4.33 -9.09
C TYR A 24 13.05 5.76 -8.63
N LEU A 25 12.91 6.75 -9.51
CA LEU A 25 13.10 8.16 -9.19
C LEU A 25 12.09 8.63 -8.11
N TYR A 26 10.84 8.19 -8.20
CA TYR A 26 9.82 8.49 -7.21
C TYR A 26 10.22 8.02 -5.80
N ARG A 27 10.77 6.80 -5.68
CA ARG A 27 11.24 6.26 -4.38
C ARG A 27 12.48 6.97 -3.86
N ARG A 28 13.30 7.54 -4.74
CA ARG A 28 14.54 8.24 -4.39
C ARG A 28 14.37 9.73 -4.16
N VAL A 29 13.15 10.26 -4.33
CA VAL A 29 12.88 11.70 -4.07
C VAL A 29 13.27 12.12 -2.67
N GLY A 30 13.12 11.24 -1.66
CA GLY A 30 13.54 11.50 -0.29
C GLY A 30 15.04 11.84 -0.15
N ASP A 31 15.89 11.30 -1.02
CA ASP A 31 17.34 11.54 -0.99
C ASP A 31 17.69 13.03 -1.21
N LEU A 32 16.87 13.73 -1.98
CA LEU A 32 17.04 15.18 -2.23
C LEU A 32 16.83 16.01 -0.94
N PHE A 33 16.17 15.43 0.06
CA PHE A 33 15.86 16.04 1.35
C PHE A 33 16.63 15.40 2.51
N GLY A 34 17.68 14.62 2.21
CA GLY A 34 18.55 13.98 3.20
C GLY A 34 18.00 12.68 3.81
N PHE A 35 16.94 12.12 3.26
CA PHE A 35 16.40 10.84 3.68
C PHE A 35 16.97 9.71 2.81
N HIS A 36 17.91 8.95 3.36
CA HIS A 36 18.59 7.87 2.65
C HIS A 36 18.12 6.50 3.14
N GLY A 37 17.33 5.82 2.30
CA GLY A 37 16.80 4.50 2.59
C GLY A 37 15.52 4.48 3.44
N PRO A 38 14.98 3.29 3.74
CA PRO A 38 13.78 3.12 4.54
C PRO A 38 14.05 3.48 6.01
N ALA A 39 13.16 4.28 6.60
CA ALA A 39 13.17 4.55 8.02
C ALA A 39 12.39 3.48 8.78
N GLN A 40 12.86 3.10 9.96
CA GLN A 40 12.11 2.23 10.89
C GLN A 40 11.56 3.07 12.04
N VAL A 41 10.30 2.84 12.38
CA VAL A 41 9.64 3.49 13.52
C VAL A 41 9.81 2.60 14.75
N ARG A 42 10.36 3.12 15.84
CA ARG A 42 10.42 2.40 17.12
C ARG A 42 9.00 2.10 17.62
N GLY A 43 8.73 0.87 18.00
CA GLY A 43 7.40 0.37 18.33
C GLY A 43 6.54 0.04 17.10
N GLY A 44 7.16 -0.05 15.91
CA GLY A 44 6.53 -0.38 14.64
C GLY A 44 5.65 0.73 14.06
N MET A 45 5.04 0.48 12.91
CA MET A 45 4.16 1.45 12.23
C MET A 45 2.91 1.80 13.06
N GLY A 46 2.46 0.90 13.93
CA GLY A 46 1.39 1.17 14.89
C GLY A 46 1.71 2.30 15.87
N ALA A 47 2.98 2.47 16.25
CA ALA A 47 3.39 3.59 17.10
C ALA A 47 3.25 4.93 16.37
N LEU A 48 3.57 4.99 15.09
CA LEU A 48 3.33 6.18 14.27
C LEU A 48 1.83 6.51 14.21
N ALA A 49 0.98 5.52 13.94
CA ALA A 49 -0.47 5.72 13.88
C ALA A 49 -1.01 6.24 15.24
N ARG A 50 -0.60 5.64 16.36
CA ARG A 50 -0.98 6.11 17.70
C ARG A 50 -0.54 7.54 17.98
N ALA A 51 0.68 7.91 17.59
CA ALA A 51 1.19 9.27 17.76
C ALA A 51 0.39 10.30 16.93
N MET A 52 -0.02 9.93 15.71
CA MET A 52 -0.88 10.77 14.87
C MET A 52 -2.28 10.92 15.47
N VAL A 53 -2.89 9.84 15.97
CA VAL A 53 -4.19 9.87 16.66
C VAL A 53 -4.11 10.79 17.88
N ALA A 54 -3.11 10.61 18.74
CA ALA A 54 -2.93 11.46 19.92
C ALA A 54 -2.75 12.95 19.56
N SER A 55 -2.06 13.25 18.46
CA SER A 55 -1.93 14.62 17.95
C SER A 55 -3.27 15.19 17.46
N CYS A 56 -4.08 14.39 16.79
CA CYS A 56 -5.43 14.79 16.34
C CYS A 56 -6.34 15.07 17.55
N GLU A 57 -6.36 14.18 18.52
CA GLU A 57 -7.16 14.33 19.75
C GLU A 57 -6.74 15.58 20.56
N ALA A 58 -5.43 15.81 20.68
CA ALA A 58 -4.90 17.04 21.31
C ALA A 58 -5.30 18.33 20.58
N ALA A 59 -5.58 18.24 19.28
CA ALA A 59 -6.13 19.34 18.48
C ALA A 59 -7.68 19.41 18.50
N GLY A 60 -8.34 18.59 19.32
CA GLY A 60 -9.80 18.58 19.46
C GLY A 60 -10.54 17.76 18.38
N VAL A 61 -9.83 16.94 17.62
CA VAL A 61 -10.44 16.06 16.62
C VAL A 61 -11.02 14.83 17.32
N GLU A 62 -12.28 14.51 17.04
CA GLU A 62 -12.88 13.25 17.47
C GLU A 62 -12.43 12.12 16.52
N VAL A 63 -11.79 11.08 17.07
CA VAL A 63 -11.37 9.89 16.31
C VAL A 63 -12.27 8.72 16.65
N ARG A 64 -13.00 8.20 15.67
CA ARG A 64 -13.90 7.05 15.81
C ARG A 64 -13.37 5.82 15.09
N ALA A 65 -12.90 4.84 15.83
CA ALA A 65 -12.60 3.51 15.31
C ALA A 65 -13.88 2.66 15.20
N GLY A 66 -13.88 1.67 14.29
CA GLY A 66 -15.04 0.80 14.09
C GLY A 66 -16.25 1.48 13.41
N ALA A 67 -16.09 2.71 12.92
CA ALA A 67 -17.12 3.52 12.27
C ALA A 67 -16.99 3.48 10.73
N ALA A 68 -17.19 2.30 10.14
CA ALA A 68 -17.08 2.13 8.70
C ALA A 68 -18.16 2.94 7.95
N VAL A 69 -17.74 3.74 6.97
CA VAL A 69 -18.61 4.54 6.11
C VAL A 69 -19.17 3.67 4.99
N SER A 70 -20.50 3.67 4.84
CA SER A 70 -21.22 3.00 3.76
C SER A 70 -21.49 3.88 2.55
N SER A 71 -21.70 5.20 2.78
CA SER A 71 -21.92 6.17 1.70
C SER A 71 -21.42 7.56 2.08
N ILE A 72 -21.08 8.34 1.07
CA ILE A 72 -20.93 9.80 1.13
C ILE A 72 -22.23 10.38 0.59
N ASP A 73 -22.96 11.07 1.45
CA ASP A 73 -24.28 11.59 1.13
C ASP A 73 -24.13 12.88 0.35
N THR A 74 -24.93 13.01 -0.72
CA THR A 74 -24.86 14.16 -1.62
C THR A 74 -26.26 14.64 -1.99
N GLU A 75 -26.43 15.96 -2.08
CA GLU A 75 -27.63 16.60 -2.57
C GLU A 75 -27.26 17.72 -3.55
N ALA A 76 -27.90 17.75 -4.70
CA ALA A 76 -27.64 18.75 -5.76
C ALA A 76 -26.14 18.90 -6.13
N GLY A 77 -25.38 17.77 -6.15
CA GLY A 77 -23.95 17.77 -6.50
C GLY A 77 -23.00 18.21 -5.38
N ARG A 78 -23.49 18.35 -4.15
CA ARG A 78 -22.72 18.77 -2.97
C ARG A 78 -22.82 17.72 -1.86
N THR A 79 -21.76 17.56 -1.08
CA THR A 79 -21.79 16.70 0.12
C THR A 79 -22.69 17.26 1.20
N THR A 80 -23.44 16.38 1.86
CA THR A 80 -24.26 16.70 3.05
C THR A 80 -23.80 15.94 4.29
N GLY A 81 -22.91 14.96 4.11
CA GLY A 81 -22.38 14.17 5.20
C GLY A 81 -21.94 12.78 4.76
N VAL A 82 -21.95 11.86 5.71
CA VAL A 82 -21.69 10.43 5.48
C VAL A 82 -22.68 9.58 6.26
N THR A 83 -23.02 8.42 5.72
CA THR A 83 -23.78 7.39 6.43
C THR A 83 -22.85 6.23 6.77
N LEU A 84 -22.87 5.79 8.02
CA LEU A 84 -22.10 4.64 8.48
C LEU A 84 -22.79 3.31 8.15
N VAL A 85 -22.04 2.21 8.18
CA VAL A 85 -22.61 0.86 8.03
C VAL A 85 -23.66 0.55 9.12
N SER A 86 -23.53 1.16 10.30
CA SER A 86 -24.53 1.08 11.37
C SER A 86 -25.87 1.75 11.04
N GLY A 87 -25.95 2.57 9.99
CA GLY A 87 -27.07 3.41 9.66
C GLY A 87 -27.04 4.81 10.31
N GLU A 88 -26.05 5.12 11.15
CA GLU A 88 -25.86 6.47 11.70
C GLU A 88 -25.49 7.45 10.59
N GLN A 89 -26.13 8.61 10.58
CA GLN A 89 -25.83 9.69 9.66
C GLN A 89 -25.05 10.81 10.37
N LEU A 90 -23.94 11.21 9.77
CA LEU A 90 -23.10 12.31 10.25
C LEU A 90 -23.17 13.45 9.24
N HIS A 91 -23.83 14.54 9.60
CA HIS A 91 -23.96 15.69 8.73
C HIS A 91 -22.69 16.52 8.70
N ALA A 92 -22.21 16.82 7.49
CA ALA A 92 -21.05 17.66 7.25
C ALA A 92 -21.10 18.27 5.86
N GLY A 93 -20.85 19.56 5.75
CA GLY A 93 -20.76 20.26 4.46
C GLY A 93 -19.43 20.02 3.73
N LEU A 94 -18.44 19.39 4.42
CA LEU A 94 -17.14 19.05 3.87
C LEU A 94 -16.76 17.63 4.28
N VAL A 95 -16.39 16.80 3.30
CA VAL A 95 -15.95 15.42 3.49
C VAL A 95 -14.59 15.26 2.85
N VAL A 96 -13.64 14.67 3.58
CA VAL A 96 -12.29 14.41 3.10
C VAL A 96 -12.06 12.89 3.06
N SER A 97 -11.96 12.31 1.87
CA SER A 97 -11.77 10.87 1.69
C SER A 97 -10.29 10.52 1.58
N ASN A 98 -9.83 9.62 2.47
CA ASN A 98 -8.52 8.96 2.36
C ASN A 98 -8.61 7.62 1.61
N VAL A 99 -9.80 7.18 1.27
CA VAL A 99 -10.05 5.95 0.50
C VAL A 99 -9.57 6.15 -0.94
N ASP A 100 -9.24 5.07 -1.63
CA ASP A 100 -8.85 5.18 -3.04
C ASP A 100 -9.95 5.85 -3.88
N PRO A 101 -9.56 6.55 -4.97
CA PRO A 101 -10.52 7.29 -5.78
C PRO A 101 -11.61 6.42 -6.41
N VAL A 102 -11.27 5.18 -6.81
CA VAL A 102 -12.26 4.27 -7.42
C VAL A 102 -13.33 3.92 -6.39
N THR A 103 -12.94 3.46 -5.20
CA THR A 103 -13.88 3.15 -4.13
C THR A 103 -14.66 4.39 -3.67
N THR A 104 -14.00 5.55 -3.56
CA THR A 104 -14.67 6.80 -3.19
C THR A 104 -15.81 7.13 -4.15
N PHE A 105 -15.58 7.12 -5.46
CA PHE A 105 -16.60 7.51 -6.45
C PHE A 105 -17.56 6.38 -6.84
N GLU A 106 -17.06 5.14 -6.95
CA GLU A 106 -17.89 4.01 -7.36
C GLU A 106 -18.82 3.53 -6.26
N LYS A 107 -18.27 3.35 -5.04
CA LYS A 107 -19.01 2.76 -3.92
C LYS A 107 -19.61 3.81 -2.99
N LEU A 108 -18.78 4.77 -2.52
CA LEU A 108 -19.21 5.68 -1.46
C LEU A 108 -20.11 6.81 -1.97
N VAL A 109 -19.76 7.45 -3.07
CA VAL A 109 -20.63 8.47 -3.71
C VAL A 109 -21.69 7.81 -4.58
N GLY A 110 -21.29 6.77 -5.33
CA GLY A 110 -22.13 6.11 -6.32
C GLY A 110 -22.17 6.84 -7.67
N TYR A 111 -21.97 6.12 -8.75
CA TYR A 111 -21.91 6.66 -10.12
C TYR A 111 -23.18 7.39 -10.58
N ARG A 112 -24.31 7.16 -9.92
CA ARG A 112 -25.58 7.86 -10.22
C ARG A 112 -25.58 9.32 -9.78
N ASN A 113 -24.70 9.69 -8.85
CA ASN A 113 -24.63 11.00 -8.21
C ASN A 113 -23.54 11.89 -8.82
N ILE A 114 -22.86 11.43 -9.88
CA ILE A 114 -21.75 12.14 -10.51
C ILE A 114 -21.92 12.19 -12.03
N GLU A 115 -21.27 13.17 -12.65
CA GLU A 115 -21.32 13.35 -14.10
C GLU A 115 -20.65 12.19 -14.84
N THR A 116 -21.16 11.83 -16.02
CA THR A 116 -20.65 10.75 -16.87
C THR A 116 -19.16 10.91 -17.22
N GLY A 117 -18.67 12.16 -17.37
CA GLY A 117 -17.27 12.46 -17.61
C GLY A 117 -16.38 12.02 -16.47
N VAL A 118 -16.82 12.22 -15.23
CA VAL A 118 -16.12 11.77 -14.01
C VAL A 118 -16.12 10.24 -13.93
N VAL A 119 -17.29 9.61 -14.14
CA VAL A 119 -17.39 8.12 -14.18
C VAL A 119 -16.37 7.54 -15.15
N ARG A 120 -16.29 8.10 -16.37
CA ARG A 120 -15.34 7.65 -17.39
C ARG A 120 -13.87 7.83 -16.96
N ASN A 121 -13.54 8.90 -16.24
CA ASN A 121 -12.19 9.11 -15.75
C ASN A 121 -11.84 8.13 -14.61
N VAL A 122 -12.74 7.94 -13.66
CA VAL A 122 -12.58 7.01 -12.54
C VAL A 122 -12.44 5.57 -13.03
N SER A 123 -13.28 5.14 -14.00
CA SER A 123 -13.24 3.77 -14.54
C SER A 123 -11.94 3.42 -15.29
N LYS A 124 -11.15 4.43 -15.66
CA LYS A 124 -9.84 4.25 -16.29
C LYS A 124 -8.68 4.15 -15.31
N ILE A 125 -8.92 4.42 -14.03
CA ILE A 125 -7.87 4.31 -13.01
C ILE A 125 -7.50 2.83 -12.86
N ARG A 126 -6.22 2.53 -13.11
CA ARG A 126 -5.67 1.19 -12.93
C ARG A 126 -5.15 1.05 -11.51
N CYS A 127 -5.63 0.00 -10.82
CA CYS A 127 -5.23 -0.33 -9.45
C CYS A 127 -4.67 -1.76 -9.37
N LYS A 128 -4.14 -2.32 -10.48
CA LYS A 128 -3.66 -3.69 -10.50
C LYS A 128 -2.37 -3.83 -9.68
N SER A 129 -2.41 -4.58 -8.59
CA SER A 129 -1.23 -4.98 -7.82
C SER A 129 -0.65 -6.29 -8.35
N GLY A 130 0.63 -6.50 -8.10
CA GLY A 130 1.32 -7.77 -8.31
C GLY A 130 2.07 -8.21 -7.06
N THR A 131 1.60 -7.80 -5.87
CA THR A 131 2.37 -7.90 -4.64
C THR A 131 1.59 -8.60 -3.55
N ALA A 132 2.23 -9.58 -2.89
CA ALA A 132 1.76 -10.17 -1.64
C ALA A 132 2.69 -9.74 -0.49
N LYS A 133 2.21 -9.92 0.74
CA LYS A 133 2.94 -9.65 1.97
C LYS A 133 3.04 -10.93 2.80
N LEU A 134 4.27 -11.35 3.10
CA LEU A 134 4.54 -12.49 3.97
C LEU A 134 5.00 -11.99 5.34
N HIS A 135 4.41 -12.53 6.38
CA HIS A 135 4.88 -12.38 7.75
C HIS A 135 5.17 -13.76 8.34
N LEU A 136 6.32 -13.89 8.99
CA LEU A 136 6.70 -15.10 9.73
C LEU A 136 7.00 -14.74 11.17
N ALA A 137 6.38 -15.45 12.11
CA ALA A 137 6.85 -15.49 13.49
C ALA A 137 7.91 -16.60 13.59
N LEU A 138 9.06 -16.26 14.14
CA LEU A 138 10.22 -17.16 14.25
C LEU A 138 10.60 -17.34 15.72
N ASP A 139 11.00 -18.54 16.10
CA ASP A 139 11.48 -18.85 17.47
C ASP A 139 12.92 -18.37 17.71
N SER A 140 13.66 -18.06 16.63
CA SER A 140 15.05 -17.61 16.68
C SER A 140 15.39 -16.75 15.47
N LEU A 141 16.51 -16.01 15.53
CA LEU A 141 16.98 -15.19 14.42
C LEU A 141 17.55 -16.07 13.30
N PRO A 142 17.04 -15.99 12.07
CA PRO A 142 17.55 -16.77 10.96
C PRO A 142 18.95 -16.30 10.54
N ALA A 143 19.84 -17.25 10.26
CA ALA A 143 21.19 -17.01 9.78
C ALA A 143 21.23 -17.07 8.25
N PHE A 144 21.27 -15.93 7.59
CA PHE A 144 21.41 -15.88 6.13
C PHE A 144 22.86 -16.17 5.71
N THR A 145 23.01 -17.09 4.77
CA THR A 145 24.33 -17.50 4.26
C THR A 145 25.07 -16.32 3.66
N GLY A 146 26.28 -16.07 4.15
CA GLY A 146 27.13 -14.98 3.68
C GLY A 146 26.74 -13.57 4.17
N LEU A 147 25.73 -13.46 5.02
CA LEU A 147 25.32 -12.20 5.63
C LEU A 147 25.98 -12.07 7.02
N PRO A 148 26.81 -11.03 7.29
CA PRO A 148 27.28 -10.72 8.63
C PRO A 148 26.10 -10.43 9.58
N ALA A 149 26.22 -10.89 10.85
CA ALA A 149 25.13 -10.79 11.81
C ALA A 149 24.70 -9.34 12.10
N ASP A 150 25.63 -8.40 12.08
CA ASP A 150 25.40 -6.96 12.27
C ASP A 150 24.58 -6.33 11.12
N LEU A 151 24.51 -6.99 9.96
CA LEU A 151 23.72 -6.54 8.82
C LEU A 151 22.31 -7.14 8.77
N ALA A 152 21.95 -8.05 9.67
CA ALA A 152 20.63 -8.72 9.67
C ALA A 152 19.47 -7.73 9.86
N GLY A 153 19.71 -6.60 10.54
CA GLY A 153 18.71 -5.52 10.73
C GLY A 153 18.50 -4.61 9.52
N HIS A 154 19.27 -4.81 8.44
CA HIS A 154 19.11 -4.04 7.20
C HIS A 154 18.06 -4.66 6.27
N ARG A 155 17.75 -3.95 5.19
CA ARG A 155 16.92 -4.46 4.10
C ARG A 155 17.64 -5.57 3.37
N LEU A 156 17.04 -6.76 3.30
CA LEU A 156 17.54 -7.91 2.59
C LEU A 156 16.72 -8.14 1.32
N VAL A 157 17.38 -8.50 0.22
CA VAL A 157 16.70 -8.66 -1.08
C VAL A 157 17.10 -9.99 -1.73
N ILE A 158 16.09 -10.75 -2.13
CA ILE A 158 16.28 -11.91 -3.01
C ILE A 158 15.82 -11.50 -4.42
N ALA A 159 16.80 -11.07 -5.23
CA ALA A 159 16.65 -10.71 -6.64
C ALA A 159 18.04 -10.80 -7.29
N PRO A 160 18.51 -12.00 -7.67
CA PRO A 160 19.88 -12.20 -8.13
C PRO A 160 20.25 -11.32 -9.32
N ASP A 161 19.37 -11.22 -10.31
CA ASP A 161 19.57 -10.43 -11.51
C ASP A 161 18.25 -9.88 -12.10
N MET A 162 18.34 -9.11 -13.16
CA MET A 162 17.15 -8.53 -13.84
C MET A 162 16.34 -9.59 -14.58
N ASP A 163 16.97 -10.62 -15.09
CA ASP A 163 16.27 -11.69 -15.83
C ASP A 163 15.45 -12.56 -14.87
N TYR A 164 15.96 -12.77 -13.67
CA TYR A 164 15.19 -13.41 -12.59
C TYR A 164 13.91 -12.63 -12.29
N ALA A 165 14.03 -11.33 -12.08
CA ALA A 165 12.89 -10.47 -11.78
C ALA A 165 11.90 -10.39 -12.96
N GLU A 166 12.38 -10.38 -14.21
CA GLU A 166 11.52 -10.39 -15.39
C GLU A 166 10.78 -11.72 -15.53
N ARG A 167 11.45 -12.86 -15.27
CA ARG A 167 10.77 -14.17 -15.26
C ARG A 167 9.71 -14.25 -14.17
N ALA A 168 10.00 -13.72 -12.98
CA ALA A 168 9.02 -13.64 -11.89
C ALA A 168 7.79 -12.81 -12.29
N PHE A 169 7.99 -11.70 -12.99
CA PHE A 169 6.91 -10.87 -13.51
C PHE A 169 6.10 -11.54 -14.61
N ASN A 170 6.74 -12.36 -15.47
CA ASN A 170 6.03 -13.02 -16.55
C ASN A 170 4.88 -13.91 -16.06
N ALA A 171 5.04 -14.59 -14.93
CA ALA A 171 3.98 -15.43 -14.35
C ALA A 171 2.69 -14.62 -14.08
N VAL A 172 2.82 -13.45 -13.46
CA VAL A 172 1.64 -12.66 -13.09
C VAL A 172 0.86 -12.09 -14.28
N LYS A 173 1.49 -11.98 -15.45
CA LYS A 173 0.80 -11.59 -16.69
C LYS A 173 -0.27 -12.60 -17.10
N TYR A 174 -0.10 -13.86 -16.72
CA TYR A 174 -0.98 -14.98 -17.01
C TYR A 174 -1.82 -15.39 -15.80
N SER A 175 -1.94 -14.53 -14.78
CA SER A 175 -2.65 -14.84 -13.53
C SER A 175 -2.03 -16.01 -12.76
N GLU A 176 -0.75 -16.24 -12.93
CA GLU A 176 0.05 -17.22 -12.19
C GLU A 176 0.95 -16.52 -11.17
N TYR A 177 1.33 -17.19 -10.10
CA TYR A 177 2.38 -16.73 -9.19
C TYR A 177 3.74 -17.32 -9.59
N SER A 178 4.80 -16.55 -9.34
CA SER A 178 6.15 -16.99 -9.67
C SER A 178 6.58 -18.17 -8.81
N GLN A 179 7.22 -19.17 -9.43
CA GLN A 179 7.92 -20.27 -8.74
C GLN A 179 9.27 -19.81 -8.16
N ALA A 180 9.74 -18.63 -8.56
CA ALA A 180 10.96 -17.98 -8.08
C ALA A 180 10.68 -16.49 -7.85
N PRO A 181 9.88 -16.15 -6.83
CA PRO A 181 9.47 -14.76 -6.58
C PRO A 181 10.63 -13.89 -6.10
N VAL A 182 10.54 -12.60 -6.38
CA VAL A 182 11.41 -11.59 -5.78
C VAL A 182 10.91 -11.30 -4.37
N MET A 183 11.84 -11.17 -3.40
CA MET A 183 11.49 -10.83 -2.03
C MET A 183 12.30 -9.63 -1.54
N ASP A 184 11.59 -8.69 -0.90
CA ASP A 184 12.15 -7.56 -0.16
C ASP A 184 11.86 -7.77 1.33
N ILE A 185 12.88 -8.12 2.09
CA ILE A 185 12.77 -8.70 3.43
C ILE A 185 13.28 -7.72 4.47
N SER A 186 12.62 -7.66 5.60
CA SER A 186 13.07 -6.99 6.82
C SER A 186 12.90 -7.91 8.04
N LEU A 187 13.80 -7.74 9.01
CA LEU A 187 13.78 -8.38 10.34
C LEU A 187 13.65 -7.27 11.39
N PRO A 188 12.46 -6.67 11.56
CA PRO A 188 12.30 -5.47 12.38
C PRO A 188 12.70 -5.67 13.84
N THR A 189 12.56 -6.87 14.37
CA THR A 189 12.93 -7.25 15.74
C THR A 189 14.45 -7.22 16.01
N VAL A 190 15.29 -7.14 14.98
CA VAL A 190 16.75 -6.96 15.17
C VAL A 190 17.05 -5.55 15.69
N ASN A 191 16.34 -4.54 15.16
CA ASN A 191 16.51 -3.14 15.55
C ASN A 191 15.55 -2.71 16.68
N ASP A 192 14.45 -3.43 16.87
CA ASP A 192 13.42 -3.15 17.88
C ASP A 192 12.93 -4.47 18.50
N PRO A 193 13.67 -5.01 19.47
CA PRO A 193 13.36 -6.31 20.09
C PRO A 193 11.97 -6.38 20.75
N ASP A 194 11.41 -5.24 21.16
CA ASP A 194 10.10 -5.16 21.82
C ASP A 194 8.92 -5.51 20.88
N LEU A 195 9.18 -5.69 19.60
CA LEU A 195 8.16 -6.11 18.61
C LEU A 195 7.84 -7.61 18.64
N ALA A 196 8.56 -8.41 19.44
CA ALA A 196 8.29 -9.82 19.64
C ALA A 196 8.63 -10.24 21.10
N PRO A 197 8.14 -11.39 21.59
CA PRO A 197 8.59 -11.98 22.82
C PRO A 197 10.11 -12.22 22.84
N ALA A 198 10.72 -12.22 24.02
CA ALA A 198 12.15 -12.39 24.17
C ALA A 198 12.66 -13.67 23.47
N GLY A 199 13.69 -13.52 22.62
CA GLY A 199 14.28 -14.59 21.83
C GLY A 199 13.51 -14.95 20.55
N GLN A 200 12.32 -14.40 20.35
CA GLN A 200 11.55 -14.57 19.11
C GLN A 200 11.79 -13.41 18.14
N HIS A 201 11.53 -13.67 16.86
CA HIS A 201 11.75 -12.70 15.81
C HIS A 201 10.58 -12.65 14.83
N VAL A 202 10.49 -11.54 14.11
CA VAL A 202 9.56 -11.36 12.99
C VAL A 202 10.36 -11.19 11.71
N LEU A 203 10.02 -11.97 10.69
CA LEU A 203 10.42 -11.72 9.32
C LEU A 203 9.21 -11.16 8.57
N SER A 204 9.39 -10.04 7.91
CA SER A 204 8.35 -9.38 7.10
C SER A 204 8.87 -9.17 5.69
N ALA A 205 8.21 -9.75 4.69
CA ALA A 205 8.65 -9.67 3.31
C ALA A 205 7.57 -9.14 2.38
N ILE A 206 7.95 -8.25 1.48
CA ILE A 206 7.17 -7.92 0.28
C ILE A 206 7.55 -8.94 -0.78
N VAL A 207 6.55 -9.62 -1.33
CA VAL A 207 6.72 -10.69 -2.31
C VAL A 207 6.22 -10.22 -3.68
N GLN A 208 7.07 -10.28 -4.68
CA GLN A 208 6.74 -10.02 -6.06
C GLN A 208 7.21 -11.18 -6.96
N PHE A 209 6.34 -11.78 -7.78
CA PHE A 209 5.02 -11.27 -8.11
C PHE A 209 3.95 -12.26 -7.69
N ALA A 210 2.82 -11.74 -7.25
CA ALA A 210 1.62 -12.50 -6.93
C ALA A 210 0.43 -11.91 -7.70
N PRO A 211 -0.37 -12.70 -8.43
CA PRO A 211 -1.53 -12.19 -9.16
C PRO A 211 -2.63 -11.76 -8.19
N TYR A 212 -3.51 -10.86 -8.64
CA TYR A 212 -4.69 -10.50 -7.85
C TYR A 212 -5.55 -11.75 -7.58
N GLN A 213 -5.78 -12.57 -8.60
CA GLN A 213 -6.49 -13.83 -8.49
C GLN A 213 -5.84 -14.87 -9.42
N PRO A 214 -5.20 -15.91 -8.88
CA PRO A 214 -4.75 -17.05 -9.69
C PRO A 214 -5.94 -17.89 -10.19
N GLU A 215 -5.72 -18.69 -11.22
CA GLU A 215 -6.70 -19.66 -11.65
C GLU A 215 -7.03 -20.64 -10.51
N GLY A 216 -8.32 -20.82 -10.19
CA GLY A 216 -8.76 -21.60 -9.01
C GLY A 216 -8.78 -20.84 -7.68
N GLY A 217 -8.31 -19.59 -7.64
CA GLY A 217 -8.38 -18.71 -6.46
C GLY A 217 -7.31 -18.99 -5.41
N TRP A 218 -7.12 -18.02 -4.52
CA TRP A 218 -6.09 -18.09 -3.47
C TRP A 218 -6.36 -19.14 -2.39
N ASP A 219 -7.62 -19.51 -2.16
CA ASP A 219 -7.95 -20.56 -1.19
C ASP A 219 -7.30 -21.91 -1.55
N THR A 220 -7.15 -22.18 -2.85
CA THR A 220 -6.46 -23.37 -3.35
C THR A 220 -4.94 -23.25 -3.35
N HIS A 221 -4.42 -22.05 -3.54
CA HIS A 221 -2.99 -21.84 -3.83
C HIS A 221 -2.17 -21.25 -2.69
N ARG A 222 -2.81 -20.72 -1.65
CA ARG A 222 -2.14 -20.00 -0.55
C ARG A 222 -1.04 -20.84 0.11
N ASP A 223 -1.37 -22.04 0.56
CA ASP A 223 -0.42 -22.91 1.25
C ASP A 223 0.73 -23.36 0.34
N THR A 224 0.42 -23.65 -0.92
CA THR A 224 1.44 -23.98 -1.93
C THR A 224 2.40 -22.81 -2.14
N PHE A 225 1.87 -21.60 -2.24
CA PHE A 225 2.71 -20.41 -2.43
C PHE A 225 3.55 -20.09 -1.19
N ILE A 226 2.98 -20.23 0.03
CA ILE A 226 3.77 -20.15 1.29
C ILE A 226 4.90 -21.19 1.26
N GLY A 227 4.62 -22.41 0.82
CA GLY A 227 5.64 -23.46 0.67
C GLY A 227 6.81 -23.04 -0.23
N ILE A 228 6.51 -22.44 -1.40
CA ILE A 228 7.50 -21.91 -2.34
C ILE A 228 8.35 -20.79 -1.71
N LEU A 229 7.69 -19.88 -0.96
CA LEU A 229 8.38 -18.78 -0.27
C LEU A 229 9.33 -19.32 0.82
N LEU A 230 8.88 -20.29 1.59
CA LEU A 230 9.70 -20.92 2.61
C LEU A 230 10.87 -21.71 2.01
N ASP A 231 10.67 -22.41 0.89
CA ASP A 231 11.75 -23.10 0.17
C ASP A 231 12.79 -22.12 -0.40
N LEU A 232 12.32 -20.95 -0.85
CA LEU A 232 13.22 -19.90 -1.30
C LEU A 232 14.05 -19.34 -0.14
N LEU A 233 13.40 -19.03 0.99
CA LEU A 233 14.07 -18.54 2.21
C LEU A 233 15.05 -19.57 2.77
N GLU A 234 14.68 -20.86 2.82
CA GLU A 234 15.52 -21.95 3.30
C GLU A 234 16.83 -22.08 2.50
N ARG A 235 16.80 -21.82 1.20
CA ARG A 235 18.03 -21.81 0.36
C ARG A 235 19.01 -20.70 0.74
N HIS A 236 18.53 -19.61 1.30
CA HIS A 236 19.35 -18.46 1.71
C HIS A 236 19.64 -18.45 3.22
N ALA A 237 18.79 -19.07 4.02
CA ALA A 237 18.90 -19.19 5.47
C ALA A 237 18.59 -20.63 5.90
N PRO A 238 19.55 -21.57 5.79
CA PRO A 238 19.35 -22.98 6.12
C PRO A 238 18.86 -23.15 7.56
N GLY A 239 17.78 -23.92 7.76
CA GLY A 239 17.12 -24.14 9.05
C GLY A 239 15.99 -23.15 9.35
N LEU A 240 15.76 -22.13 8.52
CA LEU A 240 14.69 -21.15 8.73
C LEU A 240 13.32 -21.80 8.80
N ARG A 241 13.04 -22.80 7.96
CA ARG A 241 11.75 -23.49 7.96
C ARG A 241 11.41 -24.11 9.31
N GLN A 242 12.41 -24.59 10.05
CA GLN A 242 12.25 -25.19 11.39
C GLN A 242 12.01 -24.12 12.47
N GLN A 243 12.46 -22.88 12.22
CA GLN A 243 12.26 -21.75 13.13
C GLN A 243 10.88 -21.10 13.01
N VAL A 244 10.08 -21.44 11.97
CA VAL A 244 8.78 -20.84 11.74
C VAL A 244 7.75 -21.37 12.75
N VAL A 245 7.26 -20.48 13.59
CA VAL A 245 6.17 -20.73 14.55
C VAL A 245 4.80 -20.49 13.92
N ALA A 246 4.71 -19.44 13.09
CA ALA A 246 3.49 -19.10 12.35
C ALA A 246 3.85 -18.35 11.06
N ALA A 247 3.01 -18.51 10.05
CA ALA A 247 3.12 -17.83 8.76
C ALA A 247 1.79 -17.20 8.38
N GLU A 248 1.83 -15.97 7.90
CA GLU A 248 0.70 -15.24 7.33
C GLU A 248 1.09 -14.74 5.94
N LEU A 249 0.25 -15.02 4.97
CA LEU A 249 0.37 -14.47 3.62
C LEU A 249 -0.85 -13.62 3.30
N LEU A 250 -0.65 -12.33 3.19
CA LEU A 250 -1.65 -11.40 2.67
C LEU A 250 -1.49 -11.30 1.16
N THR A 251 -2.45 -11.83 0.43
CA THR A 251 -2.52 -11.75 -1.03
C THR A 251 -3.02 -10.38 -1.47
N PRO A 252 -2.95 -10.00 -2.77
CA PRO A 252 -3.59 -8.78 -3.24
C PRO A 252 -5.09 -8.72 -2.96
N GLN A 253 -5.80 -9.86 -2.93
CA GLN A 253 -7.21 -9.92 -2.54
C GLN A 253 -7.42 -9.63 -1.06
N ASP A 254 -6.56 -10.17 -0.18
CA ASP A 254 -6.64 -9.88 1.26
C ASP A 254 -6.37 -8.41 1.53
N LEU A 255 -5.40 -7.80 0.83
CA LEU A 255 -5.12 -6.37 0.93
C LEU A 255 -6.33 -5.50 0.50
N GLU A 256 -7.10 -5.94 -0.49
CA GLU A 256 -8.35 -5.26 -0.84
C GLU A 256 -9.45 -5.48 0.21
N HIS A 257 -9.65 -6.72 0.67
CA HIS A 257 -10.74 -7.07 1.58
C HIS A 257 -10.54 -6.52 2.99
N GLU A 258 -9.32 -6.64 3.53
CA GLU A 258 -9.05 -6.29 4.92
C GLU A 258 -8.71 -4.81 5.09
N PHE A 259 -8.01 -4.23 4.11
CA PHE A 259 -7.52 -2.84 4.20
C PHE A 259 -8.21 -1.87 3.23
N GLY A 260 -9.15 -2.35 2.42
CA GLY A 260 -9.88 -1.51 1.46
C GLY A 260 -9.01 -0.99 0.32
N MET A 261 -7.87 -1.61 0.04
CA MET A 261 -6.93 -1.20 -1.01
C MET A 261 -7.37 -1.78 -2.35
N LYS A 262 -8.07 -1.02 -3.17
CA LYS A 262 -8.58 -1.48 -4.48
C LYS A 262 -7.51 -2.18 -5.31
N GLY A 263 -7.80 -3.42 -5.75
CA GLY A 263 -6.87 -4.27 -6.49
C GLY A 263 -5.64 -4.71 -5.69
N GLY A 264 -5.65 -4.57 -4.36
CA GLY A 264 -4.51 -4.80 -3.47
C GLY A 264 -3.39 -3.76 -3.64
N HIS A 265 -3.68 -2.59 -4.23
CA HIS A 265 -2.66 -1.61 -4.61
C HIS A 265 -2.48 -0.53 -3.53
N TRP A 266 -1.41 -0.61 -2.74
CA TRP A 266 -1.15 0.30 -1.61
C TRP A 266 -0.89 1.77 -1.98
N HIS A 267 -0.65 2.08 -3.25
CA HIS A 267 -0.61 3.46 -3.74
C HIS A 267 -1.97 3.99 -4.20
N HIS A 268 -3.06 3.23 -4.03
CA HIS A 268 -4.41 3.60 -4.48
C HIS A 268 -4.49 3.94 -5.99
N GLY A 269 -3.73 3.24 -6.79
CA GLY A 269 -3.59 3.39 -8.24
C GLY A 269 -2.13 3.30 -8.70
N GLU A 270 -1.92 2.79 -9.89
CA GLU A 270 -0.59 2.60 -10.45
C GLU A 270 0.20 3.91 -10.51
N LEU A 271 1.53 3.81 -10.32
CA LEU A 271 2.46 4.91 -10.50
C LEU A 271 3.00 4.91 -11.94
N SER A 272 2.11 5.11 -12.90
CA SER A 272 2.46 5.23 -14.32
C SER A 272 2.35 6.68 -14.78
N LEU A 273 3.08 7.08 -15.83
CA LEU A 273 3.17 8.47 -16.27
C LEU A 273 1.81 9.12 -16.60
N ASP A 274 0.83 8.32 -16.99
CA ASP A 274 -0.53 8.76 -17.23
C ASP A 274 -1.43 8.79 -15.96
N GLN A 275 -0.91 8.37 -14.80
CA GLN A 275 -1.61 8.35 -13.52
C GLN A 275 -0.83 9.04 -12.39
N VAL A 276 0.14 9.88 -12.71
CA VAL A 276 0.93 10.61 -11.72
C VAL A 276 0.87 12.11 -11.94
N MET A 277 1.46 12.88 -11.04
CA MET A 277 1.51 14.35 -11.06
C MET A 277 0.10 14.94 -11.25
N MET A 278 -0.09 15.81 -12.24
CA MET A 278 -1.36 16.49 -12.52
C MET A 278 -2.45 15.56 -13.08
N MET A 279 -2.12 14.32 -13.40
CA MET A 279 -3.09 13.31 -13.82
C MET A 279 -3.60 12.45 -12.67
N ARG A 280 -3.10 12.67 -11.43
CA ARG A 280 -3.44 11.85 -10.27
C ARG A 280 -4.47 12.55 -9.37
N PRO A 281 -5.62 11.95 -9.07
CA PRO A 281 -6.17 10.68 -9.57
C PRO A 281 -6.67 10.75 -11.02
N PHE A 282 -7.17 11.90 -11.46
CA PHE A 282 -7.59 12.22 -12.82
C PHE A 282 -7.71 13.74 -12.99
N HIS A 283 -7.79 14.19 -14.22
CA HIS A 283 -8.00 15.60 -14.54
C HIS A 283 -9.35 16.10 -13.98
N GLY A 284 -9.33 17.16 -13.18
CA GLY A 284 -10.50 17.71 -12.46
C GLY A 284 -10.53 17.35 -10.96
N ALA A 285 -9.72 16.40 -10.50
CA ALA A 285 -9.54 16.09 -9.07
C ALA A 285 -8.07 16.12 -8.62
N ASN A 286 -7.18 16.60 -9.46
CA ASN A 286 -5.72 16.63 -9.25
C ASN A 286 -5.25 17.66 -8.22
N GLN A 287 -6.13 18.58 -7.79
CA GLN A 287 -5.85 19.56 -6.73
C GLN A 287 -6.71 19.29 -5.47
N TYR A 288 -6.87 18.02 -5.15
CA TYR A 288 -7.55 17.48 -3.97
C TYR A 288 -9.08 17.70 -3.93
N GLY A 289 -9.60 18.84 -4.39
CA GLY A 289 -11.03 19.05 -4.62
C GLY A 289 -11.53 18.17 -5.75
N THR A 290 -12.79 17.76 -5.67
CA THR A 290 -13.44 16.88 -6.65
C THR A 290 -14.56 17.62 -7.40
N PRO A 291 -15.12 17.04 -8.47
CA PRO A 291 -16.34 17.56 -9.10
C PRO A 291 -17.59 17.53 -8.23
N VAL A 292 -17.56 16.88 -7.06
CA VAL A 292 -18.61 16.94 -6.05
C VAL A 292 -18.23 18.02 -5.05
N ASP A 293 -19.02 19.06 -4.94
CA ASP A 293 -18.76 20.17 -4.03
C ASP A 293 -18.65 19.69 -2.57
N GLY A 294 -17.65 20.18 -1.86
CA GLY A 294 -17.39 19.79 -0.48
C GLY A 294 -16.69 18.44 -0.33
N LEU A 295 -16.46 17.67 -1.41
CA LEU A 295 -15.70 16.42 -1.37
C LEU A 295 -14.24 16.63 -1.78
N TYR A 296 -13.32 16.22 -0.91
CA TYR A 296 -11.89 16.27 -1.14
C TYR A 296 -11.25 14.89 -1.02
N LEU A 297 -10.12 14.69 -1.71
CA LEU A 297 -9.31 13.47 -1.63
C LEU A 297 -7.98 13.79 -0.96
N CYS A 298 -7.56 12.97 0.01
CA CYS A 298 -6.29 13.17 0.74
C CYS A 298 -5.41 11.91 0.83
N GLY A 299 -5.84 10.81 0.22
CA GLY A 299 -5.16 9.52 0.27
C GLY A 299 -4.02 9.37 -0.73
N ALA A 300 -3.42 8.19 -0.73
CA ALA A 300 -2.33 7.81 -1.64
C ALA A 300 -2.72 7.91 -3.13
N GLY A 301 -4.03 7.88 -3.44
CA GLY A 301 -4.56 8.12 -4.78
C GLY A 301 -4.45 9.56 -5.28
N SER A 302 -4.12 10.53 -4.42
CA SER A 302 -3.91 11.94 -4.77
C SER A 302 -2.43 12.27 -4.92
N HIS A 303 -2.11 13.38 -5.63
CA HIS A 303 -0.74 13.86 -5.75
C HIS A 303 -0.15 14.21 -4.35
N PRO A 304 1.12 13.92 -4.04
CA PRO A 304 2.15 13.29 -4.88
C PRO A 304 2.07 11.75 -4.91
N GLY A 305 1.16 11.13 -4.20
CA GLY A 305 1.01 9.69 -4.07
C GLY A 305 1.22 9.21 -2.63
N GLY A 306 1.34 7.89 -2.46
CA GLY A 306 1.60 7.23 -1.19
C GLY A 306 3.06 7.28 -0.73
N GLY A 307 3.42 6.43 0.24
CA GLY A 307 4.78 6.30 0.79
C GLY A 307 4.89 6.76 2.24
N VAL A 308 3.77 6.85 2.96
CA VAL A 308 3.72 7.23 4.39
C VAL A 308 4.26 8.65 4.66
N MET A 309 4.29 9.50 3.64
CA MET A 309 4.80 10.87 3.72
C MET A 309 3.81 11.86 4.33
N GLY A 310 2.51 11.56 4.35
CA GLY A 310 1.45 12.47 4.77
C GLY A 310 1.23 13.68 3.83
N LEU A 311 1.99 13.79 2.73
CA LEU A 311 1.97 14.99 1.87
C LEU A 311 0.63 15.21 1.16
N ALA A 312 -0.05 14.15 0.72
CA ALA A 312 -1.36 14.29 0.10
C ALA A 312 -2.38 14.89 1.09
N GLY A 313 -2.37 14.43 2.36
CA GLY A 313 -3.19 14.99 3.42
C GLY A 313 -2.86 16.45 3.74
N LEU A 314 -1.57 16.77 3.89
CA LEU A 314 -1.11 18.14 4.14
C LEU A 314 -1.53 19.10 3.02
N ASN A 315 -1.37 18.67 1.77
CA ASN A 315 -1.73 19.50 0.62
C ASN A 315 -3.26 19.66 0.49
N ALA A 316 -4.02 18.59 0.75
CA ALA A 316 -5.49 18.66 0.78
C ALA A 316 -5.97 19.66 1.85
N ALA A 317 -5.42 19.59 3.07
CA ALA A 317 -5.74 20.53 4.14
C ALA A 317 -5.44 21.98 3.75
N ARG A 318 -4.28 22.24 3.15
CA ARG A 318 -3.90 23.59 2.66
C ARG A 318 -4.87 24.10 1.59
N GLU A 319 -5.28 23.25 0.67
CA GLU A 319 -6.22 23.63 -0.38
C GLU A 319 -7.63 23.90 0.18
N ILE A 320 -8.08 23.11 1.15
CA ILE A 320 -9.35 23.32 1.85
C ILE A 320 -9.35 24.68 2.55
N ILE A 321 -8.30 24.97 3.33
CA ILE A 321 -8.17 26.25 4.05
C ILE A 321 -8.15 27.42 3.07
N LYS A 322 -7.38 27.30 1.98
CA LYS A 322 -7.30 28.33 0.92
C LYS A 322 -8.65 28.64 0.27
N ARG A 323 -9.51 27.65 0.13
CA ARG A 323 -10.87 27.79 -0.43
C ARG A 323 -11.90 28.28 0.59
N GLY A 324 -11.49 28.57 1.82
CA GLY A 324 -12.40 29.00 2.89
C GLY A 324 -13.27 27.88 3.46
N GLY A 325 -12.94 26.63 3.21
CA GLY A 325 -13.71 25.48 3.66
C GLY A 325 -13.50 25.08 5.13
N ALA A 326 -12.79 25.88 5.91
CA ALA A 326 -12.51 25.63 7.33
C ALA A 326 -12.78 26.87 8.20
N ALA A 327 -13.83 27.64 7.89
CA ALA A 327 -14.32 28.71 8.75
C ALA A 327 -15.52 28.22 9.56
#